data_66a7c02e0da5166cc5758f85020de39d
#
_entry.id   66a7c02e0da5166cc5758f85020de39d
#
_cell.length_a   1.000
_cell.length_b   1.000
_cell.length_c   1.000
_cell.angle_alpha   90.00
_cell.angle_beta   90.00
_cell.angle_gamma   90.00
#
_symmetry.space_group_name_H-M   'P 1'
#
loop_
_entity.id
_entity.type
_entity.pdbx_description
1 polymer ?
#
loop_
_entity_poly.entity_id
_entity_poly.type
_entity_poly.pdbx_seq_one_letter_code
_entity_poly.pdbx_strand_id
1 'polypeptide(L)'
;MMVQDMVKFTWFKDLLPEQLPVKQVYGIAFSNDKRVVLRIEDGKYKLTGGKPENAETFEETLKREYIEELNIELEDIYYLGYLLVEEYSDKYAQVRMIAKIKDIHDSHIDPATGKIYGRELVAANRIKDYLNYADLAGNEMIDDALQLAMNNYF
;
A
#
# COMPACT_ATOMS: atom_id res chain seq x y z
N MET A 1 -34.54 3.97 7.34
CA MET A 1 -33.41 3.08 7.13
C MET A 1 -32.18 3.90 6.81
N MET A 2 -31.07 3.56 7.40
CA MET A 2 -29.85 4.33 7.28
C MET A 2 -28.83 3.54 6.46
N VAL A 3 -28.16 4.22 5.56
CA VAL A 3 -27.06 3.64 4.77
C VAL A 3 -25.76 4.44 4.95
N GLN A 4 -25.73 5.17 6.06
CA GLN A 4 -24.65 6.12 6.32
C GLN A 4 -23.26 5.51 6.39
N ASP A 5 -23.17 4.24 6.74
CA ASP A 5 -21.88 3.60 6.92
C ASP A 5 -21.42 2.81 5.70
N MET A 6 -22.14 2.97 4.58
CA MET A 6 -21.75 2.29 3.36
C MET A 6 -20.57 2.99 2.71
N VAL A 7 -19.43 2.30 2.67
CA VAL A 7 -18.26 2.74 1.95
C VAL A 7 -18.04 1.76 0.81
N LYS A 8 -17.90 2.28 -0.40
CA LYS A 8 -17.69 1.44 -1.57
C LYS A 8 -16.24 1.59 -2.04
N PHE A 9 -15.60 0.45 -2.27
CA PHE A 9 -14.26 0.37 -2.83
C PHE A 9 -14.33 -0.25 -4.21
N THR A 10 -13.70 0.40 -5.18
CA THR A 10 -13.59 -0.12 -6.55
C THR A 10 -12.14 -0.04 -6.98
N TRP A 11 -11.61 -1.14 -7.51
CA TRP A 11 -10.24 -1.20 -7.97
C TRP A 11 -10.13 -0.85 -9.44
N PHE A 12 -9.19 0.03 -9.77
CA PHE A 12 -8.88 0.42 -11.14
C PHE A 12 -7.37 0.31 -11.39
N LYS A 13 -7.04 -0.41 -12.45
CA LYS A 13 -5.66 -0.54 -12.91
C LYS A 13 -5.34 0.51 -13.99
N ASP A 14 -5.92 1.67 -13.87
CA ASP A 14 -5.84 2.76 -14.84
C ASP A 14 -5.11 3.95 -14.24
N LEU A 15 -4.77 4.93 -15.09
CA LEU A 15 -4.23 6.20 -14.62
C LEU A 15 -5.31 6.95 -13.84
N LEU A 16 -4.86 7.74 -12.86
CA LEU A 16 -5.76 8.55 -12.04
C LEU A 16 -6.48 9.59 -12.90
N PRO A 17 -7.80 9.75 -12.72
CA PRO A 17 -8.49 10.93 -13.25
C PRO A 17 -7.94 12.21 -12.61
N GLU A 18 -7.74 13.26 -13.41
CA GLU A 18 -7.14 14.52 -12.95
C GLU A 18 -7.86 15.14 -11.75
N GLN A 19 -9.18 15.03 -11.71
CA GLN A 19 -9.98 15.70 -10.71
C GLN A 19 -10.24 14.88 -9.46
N LEU A 20 -9.74 13.65 -9.43
CA LEU A 20 -9.93 12.78 -8.27
C LEU A 20 -8.84 13.05 -7.23
N PRO A 21 -9.19 13.53 -6.02
CA PRO A 21 -8.18 13.77 -5.00
C PRO A 21 -7.58 12.47 -4.50
N VAL A 22 -6.29 12.49 -4.22
CA VAL A 22 -5.56 11.34 -3.66
C VAL A 22 -5.35 11.58 -2.18
N LYS A 23 -5.89 10.71 -1.34
CA LYS A 23 -5.72 10.85 0.12
C LYS A 23 -4.58 10.01 0.68
N GLN A 24 -4.31 8.84 0.11
CA GLN A 24 -3.23 7.98 0.57
C GLN A 24 -2.52 7.31 -0.60
N VAL A 25 -1.26 6.95 -0.34
CA VAL A 25 -0.44 6.13 -1.23
C VAL A 25 0.07 4.95 -0.40
N TYR A 26 -0.18 3.74 -0.86
CA TYR A 26 0.28 2.52 -0.21
C TYR A 26 1.10 1.68 -1.18
N GLY A 27 2.00 0.88 -0.64
CA GLY A 27 2.88 0.05 -1.45
C GLY A 27 2.81 -1.43 -1.10
N ILE A 28 3.20 -2.23 -2.08
CA ILE A 28 3.47 -3.64 -1.93
C ILE A 28 4.93 -3.81 -2.29
N ALA A 29 5.78 -4.06 -1.30
CA ALA A 29 7.23 -4.10 -1.48
C ALA A 29 7.75 -5.53 -1.43
N PHE A 30 8.51 -5.90 -2.45
CA PHE A 30 8.98 -7.25 -2.68
C PHE A 30 10.47 -7.38 -2.36
N SER A 31 10.82 -8.45 -1.68
CA SER A 31 12.22 -8.87 -1.49
C SER A 31 12.69 -9.66 -2.72
N ASN A 32 14.02 -9.87 -2.81
CA ASN A 32 14.61 -10.63 -3.91
C ASN A 32 14.15 -12.09 -3.96
N ASP A 33 13.76 -12.65 -2.83
CA ASP A 33 13.29 -14.03 -2.73
C ASP A 33 11.75 -14.14 -2.81
N LYS A 34 11.10 -13.18 -3.42
CA LYS A 34 9.65 -13.16 -3.71
C LYS A 34 8.79 -13.21 -2.44
N ARG A 35 9.21 -12.48 -1.43
CA ARG A 35 8.41 -12.22 -0.24
C ARG A 35 8.01 -10.76 -0.23
N VAL A 36 6.93 -10.47 0.46
CA VAL A 36 6.38 -9.12 0.61
C VAL A 36 6.45 -8.72 2.07
N VAL A 37 6.90 -7.51 2.36
CA VAL A 37 6.88 -7.01 3.72
C VAL A 37 5.51 -6.43 4.06
N LEU A 38 4.97 -6.88 5.18
CA LEU A 38 3.73 -6.35 5.74
C LEU A 38 4.02 -5.69 7.08
N ARG A 39 3.28 -4.64 7.37
CA ARG A 39 3.33 -3.94 8.64
C ARG A 39 2.35 -4.61 9.61
N ILE A 40 2.76 -4.74 10.86
CA ILE A 40 1.89 -5.32 11.89
C ILE A 40 1.56 -4.24 12.91
N GLU A 41 0.27 -4.00 13.08
CA GLU A 41 -0.25 -3.05 14.05
C GLU A 41 -1.44 -3.66 14.78
N ASP A 42 -1.37 -3.70 16.11
CA ASP A 42 -2.43 -4.29 16.93
C ASP A 42 -2.79 -5.73 16.49
N GLY A 43 -1.78 -6.52 16.14
CA GLY A 43 -1.93 -7.89 15.70
C GLY A 43 -2.47 -8.07 14.29
N LYS A 44 -2.65 -6.97 13.54
CA LYS A 44 -3.19 -7.02 12.18
C LYS A 44 -2.13 -6.69 11.16
N TYR A 45 -2.15 -7.42 10.04
CA TYR A 45 -1.26 -7.19 8.91
C TYR A 45 -1.85 -6.12 7.99
N LYS A 46 -1.03 -5.15 7.62
CA LYS A 46 -1.43 -4.02 6.79
C LYS A 46 -0.36 -3.68 5.77
N LEU A 47 -0.76 -3.04 4.69
CA LEU A 47 0.17 -2.39 3.78
C LEU A 47 0.74 -1.14 4.44
N THR A 48 1.90 -0.70 3.95
CA THR A 48 2.55 0.51 4.43
C THR A 48 2.36 1.65 3.44
N GLY A 49 2.15 2.83 3.96
CA GLY A 49 1.97 4.04 3.18
C GLY A 49 1.35 5.13 4.02
N GLY A 50 0.90 6.17 3.36
CA GLY A 50 0.27 7.29 4.06
C GLY A 50 -0.08 8.43 3.12
N LYS A 51 -0.34 9.58 3.71
CA LYS A 51 -0.79 10.76 3.02
C LYS A 51 0.39 11.49 2.37
N PRO A 52 0.28 11.87 1.07
CA PRO A 52 1.29 12.73 0.46
C PRO A 52 1.42 14.06 1.21
N GLU A 53 2.65 14.47 1.44
CA GLU A 53 2.95 15.78 1.99
C GLU A 53 3.20 16.78 0.85
N ASN A 54 3.32 18.07 1.18
CA ASN A 54 3.42 19.15 0.19
C ASN A 54 4.42 18.84 -0.91
N ALA A 55 3.93 18.88 -2.15
CA ALA A 55 4.73 18.72 -3.38
C ALA A 55 5.43 17.36 -3.53
N GLU A 56 5.16 16.40 -2.67
CA GLU A 56 5.72 15.06 -2.85
C GLU A 56 5.08 14.37 -4.06
N THR A 57 5.91 13.67 -4.83
CA THR A 57 5.40 12.67 -5.78
C THR A 57 4.92 11.46 -4.99
N PHE A 58 4.13 10.60 -5.62
CA PHE A 58 3.68 9.35 -4.96
C PHE A 58 4.86 8.46 -4.58
N GLU A 59 5.88 8.42 -5.43
CA GLU A 59 7.10 7.67 -5.15
C GLU A 59 7.82 8.22 -3.91
N GLU A 60 7.95 9.53 -3.81
CA GLU A 60 8.57 10.17 -2.64
C GLU A 60 7.78 9.90 -1.36
N THR A 61 6.45 9.96 -1.44
CA THR A 61 5.58 9.64 -0.31
C THR A 61 5.82 8.21 0.16
N LEU A 62 5.83 7.27 -0.78
CA LEU A 62 5.99 5.87 -0.43
C LEU A 62 7.36 5.60 0.20
N LYS A 63 8.42 6.16 -0.36
CA LYS A 63 9.77 6.02 0.21
C LYS A 63 9.84 6.56 1.64
N ARG A 64 9.26 7.74 1.86
CA ARG A 64 9.25 8.37 3.18
C ARG A 64 8.48 7.52 4.19
N GLU A 65 7.29 7.06 3.84
CA GLU A 65 6.45 6.26 4.73
C GLU A 65 7.11 4.93 5.11
N TYR A 66 7.76 4.27 4.16
CA TYR A 66 8.47 3.01 4.47
C TYR A 66 9.65 3.23 5.42
N ILE A 67 10.36 4.35 5.27
CA ILE A 67 11.42 4.70 6.22
C ILE A 67 10.84 5.00 7.60
N GLU A 68 9.79 5.84 7.66
CA GLU A 68 9.20 6.26 8.93
C GLU A 68 8.58 5.09 9.70
N GLU A 69 7.81 4.25 9.01
CA GLU A 69 7.06 3.19 9.67
C GLU A 69 7.87 1.92 9.88
N LEU A 70 8.70 1.53 8.93
CA LEU A 70 9.38 0.23 8.94
C LEU A 70 10.89 0.30 8.92
N ASN A 71 11.46 1.45 8.68
CA ASN A 71 12.90 1.64 8.42
C ASN A 71 13.42 0.75 7.29
N ILE A 72 12.68 0.76 6.20
CA ILE A 72 13.00 0.00 4.98
C ILE A 72 13.18 0.96 3.83
N GLU A 73 14.29 0.82 3.11
CA GLU A 73 14.54 1.57 1.89
C GLU A 73 13.99 0.82 0.68
N LEU A 74 13.33 1.58 -0.21
CA LEU A 74 12.75 1.04 -1.44
C LEU A 74 13.53 1.48 -2.67
N GLU A 75 13.42 0.68 -3.74
CA GLU A 75 13.90 1.02 -5.07
C GLU A 75 12.92 0.49 -6.12
N ASP A 76 13.09 0.91 -7.38
CA ASP A 76 12.29 0.41 -8.51
C ASP A 76 10.79 0.45 -8.22
N ILE A 77 10.26 1.64 -7.99
CA ILE A 77 8.85 1.84 -7.65
C ILE A 77 8.04 2.06 -8.93
N TYR A 78 6.95 1.29 -9.06
CA TYR A 78 6.03 1.38 -10.21
C TYR A 78 4.61 1.65 -9.76
N TYR A 79 3.92 2.50 -10.49
CA TYR A 79 2.50 2.76 -10.29
C TYR A 79 1.69 1.52 -10.68
N LEU A 80 0.78 1.10 -9.83
CA LEU A 80 -0.08 -0.05 -10.09
C LEU A 80 -1.49 0.36 -10.50
N GLY A 81 -2.10 1.25 -9.73
CA GLY A 81 -3.48 1.67 -9.93
C GLY A 81 -4.00 2.36 -8.69
N TYR A 82 -5.31 2.42 -8.57
CA TYR A 82 -5.92 3.07 -7.39
C TYR A 82 -7.22 2.41 -6.98
N LEU A 83 -7.50 2.48 -5.69
CA LEU A 83 -8.83 2.20 -5.16
C LEU A 83 -9.62 3.50 -5.17
N LEU A 84 -10.77 3.48 -5.82
CA LEU A 84 -11.74 4.56 -5.69
C LEU A 84 -12.54 4.29 -4.42
N VAL A 85 -12.50 5.24 -3.50
CA VAL A 85 -13.26 5.17 -2.25
C VAL A 85 -14.44 6.14 -2.36
N GLU A 86 -15.63 5.62 -2.17
CA GLU A 86 -16.87 6.42 -2.18
C GLU A 86 -17.53 6.34 -0.81
N GLU A 87 -17.52 7.45 -0.11
CA GLU A 87 -18.10 7.60 1.23
C GLU A 87 -19.13 8.70 1.20
N TYR A 88 -20.40 8.40 1.38
CA TYR A 88 -21.46 9.42 1.30
C TYR A 88 -21.37 10.18 -0.03
N SER A 89 -21.12 11.48 0.03
CA SER A 89 -20.92 12.31 -1.16
C SER A 89 -19.45 12.53 -1.49
N ASP A 90 -18.53 11.96 -0.71
CA ASP A 90 -17.10 12.15 -0.90
C ASP A 90 -16.52 11.03 -1.76
N LYS A 91 -15.63 11.41 -2.67
CA LYS A 91 -14.89 10.45 -3.52
C LYS A 91 -13.43 10.80 -3.53
N TYR A 92 -12.59 9.80 -3.34
CA TYR A 92 -11.15 9.99 -3.38
C TYR A 92 -10.44 8.71 -3.78
N ALA A 93 -9.17 8.84 -4.12
CA ALA A 93 -8.33 7.71 -4.50
C ALA A 93 -7.35 7.35 -3.39
N GLN A 94 -7.10 6.07 -3.27
CA GLN A 94 -5.95 5.52 -2.57
C GLN A 94 -5.07 4.86 -3.62
N VAL A 95 -3.93 5.46 -3.88
CA VAL A 95 -3.00 4.96 -4.89
C VAL A 95 -2.28 3.72 -4.36
N ARG A 96 -2.04 2.78 -5.25
CA ARG A 96 -1.24 1.57 -4.98
C ARG A 96 -0.05 1.54 -5.91
N MET A 97 1.10 1.19 -5.34
CA MET A 97 2.36 1.05 -6.06
C MET A 97 3.02 -0.26 -5.69
N ILE A 98 3.85 -0.79 -6.56
CA ILE A 98 4.75 -1.88 -6.19
C ILE A 98 6.17 -1.33 -6.11
N ALA A 99 7.01 -1.98 -5.32
CA ALA A 99 8.39 -1.58 -5.14
C ALA A 99 9.27 -2.78 -4.82
N LYS A 100 10.57 -2.61 -5.02
CA LYS A 100 11.56 -3.54 -4.51
C LYS A 100 12.12 -3.03 -3.19
N ILE A 101 12.37 -3.94 -2.27
CA ILE A 101 13.09 -3.67 -1.05
C ILE A 101 14.57 -3.56 -1.41
N LYS A 102 15.17 -2.41 -1.10
CA LYS A 102 16.60 -2.21 -1.28
C LYS A 102 17.37 -2.66 -0.05
N ASP A 103 17.04 -2.10 1.12
CA ASP A 103 17.69 -2.43 2.39
C ASP A 103 16.67 -2.45 3.52
N ILE A 104 16.87 -3.38 4.45
CA ILE A 104 16.06 -3.49 5.66
C ILE A 104 16.98 -3.12 6.84
N HIS A 105 16.62 -2.07 7.55
CA HIS A 105 17.33 -1.60 8.73
C HIS A 105 16.59 -2.02 10.01
N ASP A 106 17.19 -1.77 11.16
CA ASP A 106 16.56 -2.10 12.43
C ASP A 106 15.27 -1.30 12.62
N SER A 107 14.28 -1.91 13.25
CA SER A 107 13.03 -1.22 13.57
C SER A 107 13.30 -0.02 14.47
N HIS A 108 12.55 1.04 14.28
CA HIS A 108 12.68 2.27 15.05
C HIS A 108 11.29 2.85 15.35
N ILE A 109 11.26 3.87 16.19
CA ILE A 109 10.03 4.58 16.52
C ILE A 109 9.65 5.45 15.31
N ASP A 110 8.41 5.31 14.83
CA ASP A 110 7.87 6.19 13.80
C ASP A 110 7.77 7.61 14.37
N PRO A 111 8.46 8.58 13.77
CA PRO A 111 8.45 9.95 14.31
C PRO A 111 7.08 10.62 14.24
N ALA A 112 6.21 10.18 13.33
CA ALA A 112 4.89 10.78 13.18
C ALA A 112 3.89 10.27 14.23
N THR A 113 4.02 9.03 14.68
CA THR A 113 3.05 8.40 15.57
C THR A 113 3.61 8.07 16.97
N GLY A 114 4.93 8.00 17.11
CA GLY A 114 5.58 7.56 18.34
C GLY A 114 5.50 6.06 18.56
N LYS A 115 5.04 5.29 17.56
CA LYS A 115 4.87 3.84 17.68
C LYS A 115 6.03 3.10 17.04
N ILE A 116 6.23 1.85 17.48
CA ILE A 116 7.10 0.90 16.80
C ILE A 116 6.16 -0.15 16.19
N TYR A 117 6.18 -0.27 14.87
CA TYR A 117 5.38 -1.27 14.18
C TYR A 117 6.15 -2.57 14.04
N GLY A 118 5.43 -3.67 14.12
CA GLY A 118 5.96 -4.96 13.70
C GLY A 118 6.05 -5.02 12.17
N ARG A 119 6.89 -5.90 11.68
CA ARG A 119 7.03 -6.14 10.24
C ARG A 119 7.38 -7.60 10.01
N GLU A 120 6.88 -8.15 8.94
CA GLU A 120 7.12 -9.56 8.59
C GLU A 120 7.20 -9.71 7.08
N LEU A 121 8.17 -10.48 6.62
CA LEU A 121 8.26 -10.89 5.22
C LEU A 121 7.44 -12.17 5.04
N VAL A 122 6.44 -12.10 4.19
CA VAL A 122 5.55 -13.24 3.90
C VAL A 122 5.68 -13.63 2.44
N ALA A 123 5.44 -14.90 2.12
CA ALA A 123 5.48 -15.34 0.73
C ALA A 123 4.47 -14.56 -0.11
N ALA A 124 4.90 -14.06 -1.27
CA ALA A 124 4.05 -13.22 -2.13
C ALA A 124 2.75 -13.93 -2.51
N ASN A 125 2.79 -15.23 -2.77
CA ASN A 125 1.60 -16.00 -3.12
C ASN A 125 0.67 -16.28 -1.94
N ARG A 126 1.03 -15.86 -0.73
CA ARG A 126 0.22 -16.02 0.48
C ARG A 126 -0.26 -14.69 1.05
N ILE A 127 0.02 -13.58 0.36
CA ILE A 127 -0.30 -12.24 0.86
C ILE A 127 -1.80 -12.05 1.19
N LYS A 128 -2.68 -12.68 0.42
CA LYS A 128 -4.13 -12.60 0.65
C LYS A 128 -4.53 -13.18 2.00
N ASP A 129 -3.84 -14.22 2.45
CA ASP A 129 -4.13 -14.87 3.73
C ASP A 129 -3.82 -13.94 4.91
N TYR A 130 -2.82 -13.09 4.76
CA TYR A 130 -2.39 -12.15 5.80
C TYR A 130 -3.22 -10.86 5.81
N LEU A 131 -3.43 -10.25 4.65
CA LEU A 131 -4.21 -9.02 4.55
C LEU A 131 -5.69 -9.25 4.75
N ASN A 132 -6.17 -10.42 4.36
CA ASN A 132 -7.53 -10.87 4.62
C ASN A 132 -8.61 -9.87 4.18
N TYR A 133 -8.47 -9.37 2.96
CA TYR A 133 -9.49 -8.51 2.38
C TYR A 133 -10.78 -9.30 2.12
N ALA A 134 -11.88 -8.78 2.64
CA ALA A 134 -13.19 -9.43 2.47
C ALA A 134 -13.83 -9.09 1.11
N ASP A 135 -13.36 -8.04 0.43
CA ASP A 135 -13.97 -7.57 -0.79
C ASP A 135 -13.18 -7.95 -2.05
N LEU A 136 -13.88 -7.85 -3.18
CA LEU A 136 -13.31 -8.17 -4.48
C LEU A 136 -12.20 -7.19 -4.86
N ALA A 137 -12.39 -5.90 -4.55
CA ALA A 137 -11.45 -4.86 -4.93
C ALA A 137 -10.05 -5.10 -4.36
N GLY A 138 -9.95 -5.45 -3.08
CA GLY A 138 -8.66 -5.74 -2.45
C GLY A 138 -7.98 -6.96 -3.06
N ASN A 139 -8.74 -7.99 -3.36
CA ASN A 139 -8.19 -9.21 -3.97
C ASN A 139 -7.75 -8.98 -5.42
N GLU A 140 -8.51 -8.21 -6.19
CA GLU A 140 -8.11 -7.83 -7.55
C GLU A 140 -6.82 -7.01 -7.55
N MET A 141 -6.70 -6.08 -6.62
CA MET A 141 -5.50 -5.26 -6.48
C MET A 141 -4.26 -6.12 -6.21
N ILE A 142 -4.37 -7.11 -5.32
CA ILE A 142 -3.27 -8.03 -5.03
C ILE A 142 -2.89 -8.84 -6.27
N ASP A 143 -3.86 -9.37 -7.00
CA ASP A 143 -3.60 -10.13 -8.22
C ASP A 143 -2.84 -9.30 -9.24
N ASP A 144 -3.25 -8.05 -9.43
CA ASP A 144 -2.58 -7.14 -10.36
C ASP A 144 -1.18 -6.75 -9.88
N ALA A 145 -0.98 -6.60 -8.57
CA ALA A 145 0.33 -6.34 -8.00
C ALA A 145 1.31 -7.48 -8.27
N LEU A 146 0.86 -8.71 -8.06
CA LEU A 146 1.68 -9.89 -8.31
C LEU A 146 2.03 -10.02 -9.79
N GLN A 147 1.08 -9.75 -10.69
CA GLN A 147 1.32 -9.80 -12.12
C GLN A 147 2.31 -8.73 -12.56
N LEU A 148 2.16 -7.51 -12.08
CA LEU A 148 3.08 -6.42 -12.41
C LEU A 148 4.49 -6.71 -11.90
N ALA A 149 4.60 -7.28 -10.71
CA ALA A 149 5.89 -7.68 -10.14
C ALA A 149 6.57 -8.73 -11.01
N MET A 150 5.84 -9.73 -11.47
CA MET A 150 6.38 -10.75 -12.38
C MET A 150 6.88 -10.12 -13.68
N ASN A 151 6.10 -9.20 -14.27
CA ASN A 151 6.45 -8.54 -15.52
C ASN A 151 7.72 -7.69 -15.41
N ASN A 152 8.09 -7.28 -14.21
CA ASN A 152 9.27 -6.46 -13.95
C ASN A 152 10.39 -7.26 -13.27
N TYR A 153 10.28 -8.56 -13.28
CA TYR A 153 11.31 -9.47 -12.72
C TYR A 153 11.55 -9.27 -11.22
N PHE A 154 10.52 -8.95 -10.49
CA PHE A 154 10.60 -8.83 -9.04
C PHE A 154 10.71 -10.19 -8.37
#